data_4e8b5f430fa0838899c48519f544c361
#
_entry.id   4e8b5f430fa0838899c48519f544c361
#
_cell.length_a   1.000
_cell.length_b   1.000
_cell.length_c   1.000
_cell.angle_alpha   90.00
_cell.angle_beta   90.00
_cell.angle_gamma   90.00
#
_symmetry.space_group_name_H-M   'P 1'
#
loop_
_entity.id
_entity.type
_entity.pdbx_description
1 polymer ?
#
loop_
_entity_poly.entity_id
_entity_poly.type
_entity_poly.pdbx_seq_one_letter_code
_entity_poly.pdbx_strand_id
1 'polypeptide(L)'
;MKCNKLFEADLAEMTAMYASAYAEKLTQHIEDLMIEKDKNRDSIVNCIQHFEHLMLNIDMLLEDHPTLRLERWLNYPHLHDNGDPERGERFEHNARRIVTIWGPPVDDYSARIWSGLIRDYYLPRWMFYFDAKLNDKPIDFAEWERQWVEEKTGVSAIEKNDDVIGLCKETVSYCKNLCDARNRKDI
;
A
#
# COMPACT_ATOMS: atom_id res chain seq x y z
N MET A 1 -20.59 -7.02 24.38
CA MET A 1 -19.29 -6.52 24.90
C MET A 1 -18.88 -5.36 24.04
N LYS A 2 -18.67 -4.15 24.61
CA LYS A 2 -18.07 -3.05 23.81
C LYS A 2 -16.62 -3.50 23.52
N CYS A 3 -16.29 -3.73 22.25
CA CYS A 3 -14.93 -4.03 21.86
C CYS A 3 -14.05 -2.82 22.21
N ASN A 4 -12.87 -3.09 22.75
CA ASN A 4 -11.96 -2.02 23.12
C ASN A 4 -11.29 -1.52 21.83
N LYS A 5 -11.48 -0.26 21.47
CA LYS A 5 -10.88 0.36 20.26
C LYS A 5 -9.37 0.17 20.17
N LEU A 6 -8.69 0.10 21.30
CA LEU A 6 -7.26 -0.16 21.33
C LEU A 6 -6.96 -1.61 20.89
N PHE A 7 -7.74 -2.58 21.37
CA PHE A 7 -7.62 -3.97 20.93
C PHE A 7 -7.91 -4.14 19.43
N GLU A 8 -8.91 -3.43 18.90
CA GLU A 8 -9.21 -3.44 17.46
C GLU A 8 -8.04 -2.87 16.65
N ALA A 9 -7.42 -1.78 17.10
CA ALA A 9 -6.27 -1.18 16.45
C ALA A 9 -5.04 -2.12 16.46
N ASP A 10 -4.73 -2.72 17.61
CA ASP A 10 -3.63 -3.68 17.73
C ASP A 10 -3.86 -4.91 16.83
N LEU A 11 -5.10 -5.43 16.81
CA LEU A 11 -5.46 -6.56 15.97
C LEU A 11 -5.34 -6.23 14.47
N ALA A 12 -5.79 -5.05 14.07
CA ALA A 12 -5.67 -4.56 12.70
C ALA A 12 -4.20 -4.43 12.27
N GLU A 13 -3.36 -3.83 13.13
CA GLU A 13 -1.93 -3.68 12.86
C GLU A 13 -1.23 -5.06 12.72
N MET A 14 -1.47 -5.98 13.64
CA MET A 14 -0.91 -7.33 13.57
C MET A 14 -1.39 -8.08 12.32
N THR A 15 -2.66 -7.92 11.94
CA THR A 15 -3.22 -8.54 10.73
C THR A 15 -2.61 -7.92 9.47
N ALA A 16 -2.44 -6.61 9.43
CA ALA A 16 -1.79 -5.90 8.34
C ALA A 16 -0.33 -6.35 8.15
N MET A 17 0.43 -6.50 9.24
CA MET A 17 1.79 -7.05 9.20
C MET A 17 1.81 -8.50 8.68
N TYR A 18 0.88 -9.33 9.15
CA TYR A 18 0.75 -10.71 8.66
C TYR A 18 0.44 -10.75 7.17
N ALA A 19 -0.52 -9.96 6.70
CA ALA A 19 -0.91 -9.87 5.30
C ALA A 19 0.22 -9.30 4.43
N SER A 20 1.00 -8.33 4.93
CA SER A 20 2.16 -7.77 4.22
C SER A 20 3.22 -8.83 3.90
N ALA A 21 3.45 -9.81 4.78
CA ALA A 21 4.35 -10.92 4.50
C ALA A 21 3.85 -11.84 3.37
N TYR A 22 2.54 -11.90 3.14
CA TYR A 22 1.98 -12.58 1.96
C TYR A 22 2.07 -11.75 0.69
N ALA A 23 1.87 -10.43 0.79
CA ALA A 23 2.06 -9.53 -0.32
C ALA A 23 3.51 -9.60 -0.85
N GLU A 24 4.50 -9.63 0.04
CA GLU A 24 5.91 -9.82 -0.31
C GLU A 24 6.15 -11.16 -1.04
N LYS A 25 5.55 -12.24 -0.56
CA LYS A 25 5.65 -13.55 -1.24
C LYS A 25 4.97 -13.57 -2.59
N LEU A 26 3.88 -12.81 -2.76
CA LEU A 26 3.21 -12.67 -4.06
C LEU A 26 4.07 -11.88 -5.05
N THR A 27 4.70 -10.78 -4.62
CA THR A 27 5.61 -10.03 -5.51
C THR A 27 6.76 -10.90 -5.98
N GLN A 28 7.37 -11.67 -5.08
CA GLN A 28 8.44 -12.60 -5.46
C GLN A 28 7.94 -13.64 -6.47
N HIS A 29 6.74 -14.19 -6.27
CA HIS A 29 6.17 -15.16 -7.19
C HIS A 29 5.84 -14.56 -8.56
N ILE A 30 5.30 -13.35 -8.60
CA ILE A 30 5.03 -12.60 -9.84
C ILE A 30 6.35 -12.40 -10.62
N GLU A 31 7.43 -12.00 -9.93
CA GLU A 31 8.76 -11.84 -10.53
C GLU A 31 9.28 -13.16 -11.10
N ASP A 32 9.15 -14.27 -10.36
CA ASP A 32 9.57 -15.60 -10.82
C ASP A 32 8.83 -15.98 -12.10
N LEU A 33 7.50 -15.80 -12.16
CA LEU A 33 6.69 -16.05 -13.35
C LEU A 33 7.05 -15.15 -14.54
N MET A 34 7.47 -13.90 -14.28
CA MET A 34 7.89 -12.96 -15.33
C MET A 34 9.24 -13.33 -15.96
N ILE A 35 10.09 -14.10 -15.26
CA ILE A 35 11.40 -14.54 -15.75
C ILE A 35 11.32 -15.86 -16.51
N GLU A 36 10.27 -16.66 -16.33
CA GLU A 36 10.10 -17.93 -17.02
C GLU A 36 10.07 -17.79 -18.55
N LYS A 37 10.64 -18.77 -19.26
CA LYS A 37 10.70 -18.77 -20.74
C LYS A 37 9.32 -18.85 -21.39
N ASP A 38 8.42 -19.62 -20.80
CA ASP A 38 7.04 -19.82 -21.26
C ASP A 38 6.09 -19.04 -20.35
N LYS A 39 6.19 -17.70 -20.41
CA LYS A 39 5.37 -16.78 -19.59
C LYS A 39 3.88 -17.04 -19.80
N ASN A 40 3.24 -17.57 -18.79
CA ASN A 40 1.77 -17.62 -18.75
C ASN A 40 1.23 -16.26 -18.27
N ARG A 41 0.86 -15.39 -19.22
CA ARG A 41 0.37 -14.05 -18.94
C ARG A 41 -0.88 -14.05 -18.05
N ASP A 42 -1.78 -15.03 -18.24
CA ASP A 42 -3.02 -15.11 -17.46
C ASP A 42 -2.72 -15.45 -15.98
N SER A 43 -1.77 -16.36 -15.73
CA SER A 43 -1.31 -16.64 -14.36
C SER A 43 -0.67 -15.41 -13.70
N ILE A 44 0.17 -14.66 -14.43
CA ILE A 44 0.79 -13.44 -13.92
C ILE A 44 -0.29 -12.41 -13.56
N VAL A 45 -1.24 -12.17 -14.45
CA VAL A 45 -2.35 -11.21 -14.22
C VAL A 45 -3.20 -11.64 -13.03
N ASN A 46 -3.49 -12.93 -12.88
CA ASN A 46 -4.21 -13.44 -11.72
C ASN A 46 -3.45 -13.20 -10.41
N CYS A 47 -2.15 -13.45 -10.38
CA CYS A 47 -1.33 -13.16 -9.20
C CYS A 47 -1.29 -11.64 -8.87
N ILE A 48 -1.22 -10.78 -9.88
CA ILE A 48 -1.28 -9.32 -9.71
C ILE A 48 -2.64 -8.90 -9.10
N GLN A 49 -3.75 -9.49 -9.54
CA GLN A 49 -5.08 -9.21 -8.96
C GLN A 49 -5.16 -9.65 -7.49
N HIS A 50 -4.57 -10.79 -7.13
CA HIS A 50 -4.47 -11.21 -5.74
C HIS A 50 -3.60 -10.27 -4.90
N PHE A 51 -2.51 -9.78 -5.45
CA PHE A 51 -1.66 -8.79 -4.81
C PHE A 51 -2.41 -7.47 -4.58
N GLU A 52 -3.09 -6.94 -5.60
CA GLU A 52 -3.90 -5.72 -5.51
C GLU A 52 -4.96 -5.84 -4.41
N HIS A 53 -5.74 -6.94 -4.44
CA HIS A 53 -6.77 -7.20 -3.42
C HIS A 53 -6.18 -7.24 -2.00
N LEU A 54 -5.02 -7.88 -1.82
CA LEU A 54 -4.38 -7.97 -0.52
C LEU A 54 -3.86 -6.61 -0.02
N MET A 55 -3.27 -5.81 -0.92
CA MET A 55 -2.81 -4.45 -0.59
C MET A 55 -3.97 -3.55 -0.18
N LEU A 56 -5.12 -3.63 -0.88
CA LEU A 56 -6.32 -2.87 -0.51
C LEU A 56 -6.89 -3.32 0.85
N ASN A 57 -6.88 -4.61 1.15
CA ASN A 57 -7.29 -5.10 2.48
C ASN A 57 -6.35 -4.59 3.59
N ILE A 58 -5.04 -4.56 3.36
CA ILE A 58 -4.07 -4.02 4.32
C ILE A 58 -4.34 -2.53 4.56
N ASP A 59 -4.60 -1.77 3.51
CA ASP A 59 -4.94 -0.35 3.62
C ASP A 59 -6.21 -0.13 4.44
N MET A 60 -7.26 -0.91 4.13
CA MET A 60 -8.57 -0.82 4.79
C MET A 60 -8.51 -1.21 6.28
N LEU A 61 -7.68 -2.19 6.66
CA LEU A 61 -7.45 -2.57 8.06
C LEU A 61 -6.94 -1.41 8.91
N LEU A 62 -6.18 -0.50 8.31
CA LEU A 62 -5.54 0.62 9.00
C LEU A 62 -6.28 1.94 8.86
N GLU A 63 -7.43 1.98 8.17
CA GLU A 63 -8.17 3.22 7.88
C GLU A 63 -8.61 3.98 9.15
N ASP A 64 -9.05 3.27 10.18
CA ASP A 64 -9.42 3.84 11.47
C ASP A 64 -8.30 3.78 12.52
N HIS A 65 -7.09 3.34 12.12
CA HIS A 65 -5.97 3.27 13.08
C HIS A 65 -5.59 4.67 13.58
N PRO A 66 -5.37 4.86 14.88
CA PRO A 66 -5.16 6.20 15.46
C PRO A 66 -3.89 6.92 14.98
N THR A 67 -2.90 6.19 14.45
CA THR A 67 -1.59 6.75 14.06
C THR A 67 -1.10 6.35 12.67
N LEU A 68 -1.55 5.21 12.13
CA LEU A 68 -1.02 4.64 10.89
C LEU A 68 -1.83 5.09 9.67
N ARG A 69 -1.96 6.42 9.47
CA ARG A 69 -2.71 7.02 8.37
C ARG A 69 -1.93 8.15 7.71
N LEU A 70 -1.87 8.12 6.39
CA LEU A 70 -1.25 9.17 5.59
C LEU A 70 -1.97 10.52 5.77
N GLU A 71 -3.32 10.50 5.76
CA GLU A 71 -4.13 11.70 5.98
C GLU A 71 -3.72 12.47 7.24
N ARG A 72 -3.56 11.78 8.35
CA ARG A 72 -3.13 12.40 9.61
C ARG A 72 -1.76 13.06 9.46
N TRP A 73 -0.83 12.42 8.78
CA TRP A 73 0.51 12.94 8.54
C TRP A 73 0.49 14.19 7.65
N LEU A 74 -0.32 14.17 6.57
CA LEU A 74 -0.42 15.29 5.63
C LEU A 74 -1.24 16.47 6.18
N ASN A 75 -2.16 16.25 7.12
CA ASN A 75 -2.90 17.32 7.77
C ASN A 75 -2.08 18.07 8.82
N TYR A 76 -1.05 17.45 9.40
CA TYR A 76 -0.22 18.05 10.43
C TYR A 76 0.48 19.35 9.98
N PRO A 77 1.04 19.47 8.79
CA PRO A 77 1.58 20.70 8.22
C PRO A 77 0.63 21.89 8.25
N HIS A 78 -0.64 21.66 7.91
CA HIS A 78 -1.65 22.72 7.86
C HIS A 78 -2.10 23.21 9.25
N LEU A 79 -1.91 22.40 10.28
CA LEU A 79 -2.12 22.84 11.67
C LEU A 79 -1.03 23.81 12.16
N HIS A 80 0.09 23.90 11.45
CA HIS A 80 1.27 24.69 11.82
C HIS A 80 1.65 25.74 10.77
N ASP A 81 0.74 26.07 9.86
CA ASP A 81 0.95 27.08 8.82
C ASP A 81 0.92 28.52 9.34
N ASN A 82 0.42 28.72 10.57
CA ASN A 82 0.24 30.03 11.23
C ASN A 82 -0.62 31.00 10.40
N GLY A 83 -1.59 30.49 9.63
CA GLY A 83 -2.45 31.27 8.75
C GLY A 83 -1.81 31.68 7.43
N ASP A 84 -0.68 31.05 7.07
CA ASP A 84 -0.02 31.19 5.77
C ASP A 84 -0.23 29.91 4.93
N PRO A 85 -1.19 29.88 3.99
CA PRO A 85 -1.47 28.70 3.18
C PRO A 85 -0.27 28.23 2.35
N GLU A 86 0.55 29.15 1.82
CA GLU A 86 1.74 28.77 1.06
C GLU A 86 2.77 28.04 1.92
N ARG A 87 2.84 28.39 3.20
CA ARG A 87 3.68 27.68 4.16
C ARG A 87 3.14 26.28 4.44
N GLY A 88 1.84 26.12 4.56
CA GLY A 88 1.17 24.83 4.68
C GLY A 88 1.48 23.93 3.50
N GLU A 89 1.37 24.45 2.28
CA GLU A 89 1.68 23.78 1.03
C GLU A 89 3.14 23.30 0.95
N ARG A 90 4.09 24.15 1.32
CA ARG A 90 5.52 23.77 1.37
C ARG A 90 5.79 22.68 2.40
N PHE A 91 5.10 22.71 3.54
CA PHE A 91 5.23 21.70 4.56
C PHE A 91 4.61 20.37 4.14
N GLU A 92 3.45 20.39 3.47
CA GLU A 92 2.84 19.18 2.92
C GLU A 92 3.73 18.53 1.86
N HIS A 93 4.27 19.32 0.92
CA HIS A 93 5.22 18.82 -0.08
C HIS A 93 6.42 18.12 0.60
N ASN A 94 6.98 18.73 1.65
CA ASN A 94 8.08 18.11 2.39
C ASN A 94 7.62 16.86 3.17
N ALA A 95 6.42 16.88 3.74
CA ALA A 95 5.85 15.72 4.44
C ALA A 95 5.66 14.52 3.49
N ARG A 96 5.21 14.76 2.26
CA ARG A 96 5.12 13.72 1.20
C ARG A 96 6.47 13.15 0.85
N ARG A 97 7.48 14.00 0.67
CA ARG A 97 8.86 13.57 0.39
C ARG A 97 9.44 12.70 1.50
N ILE A 98 9.24 13.08 2.75
CA ILE A 98 9.78 12.34 3.91
C ILE A 98 9.25 10.91 3.98
N VAL A 99 8.00 10.66 3.55
CA VAL A 99 7.40 9.33 3.62
C VAL A 99 7.52 8.52 2.31
N THR A 100 8.19 9.07 1.32
CA THR A 100 8.41 8.43 0.02
C THR A 100 9.88 8.47 -0.38
N ILE A 101 10.33 9.52 -1.07
CA ILE A 101 11.66 9.62 -1.68
C ILE A 101 12.72 10.24 -0.77
N TRP A 102 12.35 10.89 0.33
CA TRP A 102 13.18 11.70 1.23
C TRP A 102 14.10 12.72 0.50
N GLY A 103 14.78 12.34 -0.53
CA GLY A 103 15.67 13.16 -1.36
C GLY A 103 16.83 12.35 -1.96
N PRO A 104 17.44 12.85 -3.05
CA PRO A 104 18.53 12.13 -3.68
C PRO A 104 19.77 12.03 -2.73
N PRO A 105 20.51 10.91 -2.71
CA PRO A 105 20.32 9.69 -3.51
C PRO A 105 19.51 8.60 -2.79
N VAL A 106 18.75 8.90 -1.74
CA VAL A 106 18.07 7.91 -0.92
C VAL A 106 16.64 7.76 -1.42
N ASP A 107 16.45 6.81 -2.30
CA ASP A 107 15.15 6.40 -2.79
C ASP A 107 14.52 5.42 -1.80
N ASP A 108 13.19 5.45 -1.67
CA ASP A 108 12.42 4.51 -0.83
C ASP A 108 12.87 4.43 0.64
N TYR A 109 13.24 5.56 1.22
CA TYR A 109 13.70 5.61 2.61
C TYR A 109 12.70 5.06 3.63
N SER A 110 11.41 5.17 3.37
CA SER A 110 10.42 4.81 4.36
C SER A 110 9.41 3.79 3.84
N ALA A 111 9.68 2.51 4.07
CA ALA A 111 8.66 1.48 3.96
C ALA A 111 7.70 1.58 5.17
N ARG A 112 6.62 2.35 5.05
CA ARG A 112 5.62 2.54 6.11
C ARG A 112 4.31 1.87 5.74
N ILE A 113 3.81 1.03 6.64
CA ILE A 113 2.50 0.39 6.50
C ILE A 113 1.46 1.37 7.08
N TRP A 114 0.99 2.32 6.25
CA TRP A 114 -0.02 3.30 6.61
C TRP A 114 -1.18 3.27 5.62
N SER A 115 -2.41 3.33 6.11
CA SER A 115 -3.58 3.55 5.26
C SER A 115 -3.44 4.85 4.48
N GLY A 116 -3.88 4.85 3.24
CA GLY A 116 -3.68 5.92 2.28
C GLY A 116 -2.32 5.85 1.59
N LEU A 117 -1.21 5.61 2.29
CA LEU A 117 0.10 5.46 1.66
C LEU A 117 0.19 4.14 0.89
N ILE A 118 -0.38 3.07 1.42
CA ILE A 118 -0.44 1.77 0.74
C ILE A 118 -1.27 1.89 -0.54
N ARG A 119 -2.50 2.42 -0.43
CA ARG A 119 -3.44 2.50 -1.54
C ARG A 119 -3.02 3.51 -2.60
N ASP A 120 -2.57 4.70 -2.19
CA ASP A 120 -2.41 5.84 -3.08
C ASP A 120 -0.96 6.02 -3.58
N TYR A 121 0.02 5.35 -2.95
CA TYR A 121 1.42 5.40 -3.35
C TYR A 121 1.99 4.00 -3.68
N TYR A 122 2.05 3.07 -2.70
CA TYR A 122 2.73 1.80 -2.94
C TYR A 122 2.01 0.92 -3.96
N LEU A 123 0.69 0.78 -3.86
CA LEU A 123 -0.06 -0.05 -4.81
C LEU A 123 0.04 0.50 -6.24
N PRO A 124 -0.23 1.78 -6.53
CA PRO A 124 -0.06 2.31 -7.89
C PRO A 124 1.38 2.20 -8.41
N ARG A 125 2.38 2.35 -7.54
CA ARG A 125 3.80 2.20 -7.90
C ARG A 125 4.13 0.75 -8.30
N TRP A 126 3.59 -0.25 -7.60
CA TRP A 126 3.70 -1.65 -7.98
C TRP A 126 2.95 -1.96 -9.27
N MET A 127 1.74 -1.43 -9.44
CA MET A 127 0.96 -1.63 -10.67
C MET A 127 1.67 -1.02 -11.88
N PHE A 128 2.28 0.16 -11.73
CA PHE A 128 3.15 0.77 -12.76
C PHE A 128 4.32 -0.16 -13.12
N TYR A 129 4.99 -0.72 -12.13
CA TYR A 129 6.09 -1.66 -12.33
C TYR A 129 5.65 -2.92 -13.08
N PHE A 130 4.56 -3.56 -12.64
CA PHE A 130 4.05 -4.78 -13.28
C PHE A 130 3.60 -4.51 -14.73
N ASP A 131 2.89 -3.42 -14.98
CA ASP A 131 2.48 -3.03 -16.34
C ASP A 131 3.70 -2.81 -17.24
N ALA A 132 4.71 -2.11 -16.75
CA ALA A 132 5.93 -1.86 -17.51
C ALA A 132 6.67 -3.17 -17.86
N LYS A 133 6.80 -4.08 -16.88
CA LYS A 133 7.42 -5.39 -17.08
C LYS A 133 6.63 -6.30 -18.05
N LEU A 134 5.31 -6.32 -17.96
CA LEU A 134 4.45 -7.11 -18.84
C LEU A 134 4.42 -6.64 -20.29
N ASN A 135 4.72 -5.37 -20.52
CA ASN A 135 4.63 -4.72 -21.81
C ASN A 135 5.98 -4.20 -22.33
N ASP A 136 7.09 -4.63 -21.71
CA ASP A 136 8.47 -4.25 -22.06
C ASP A 136 8.66 -2.71 -22.18
N LYS A 137 7.99 -1.94 -21.29
CA LYS A 137 8.09 -0.48 -21.22
C LYS A 137 9.26 -0.05 -20.34
N PRO A 138 9.86 1.12 -20.59
CA PRO A 138 10.86 1.69 -19.69
C PRO A 138 10.22 2.01 -18.32
N ILE A 139 11.02 1.85 -17.26
CA ILE A 139 10.61 2.16 -15.90
C ILE A 139 11.39 3.38 -15.42
N ASP A 140 10.70 4.46 -15.09
CA ASP A 140 11.26 5.65 -14.46
C ASP A 140 10.52 5.91 -13.13
N PHE A 141 11.03 5.29 -12.07
CA PHE A 141 10.46 5.48 -10.74
C PHE A 141 10.68 6.89 -10.22
N ALA A 142 11.81 7.52 -10.52
CA ALA A 142 12.12 8.85 -10.03
C ALA A 142 11.09 9.87 -10.54
N GLU A 143 10.74 9.79 -11.83
CA GLU A 143 9.70 10.64 -12.41
C GLU A 143 8.32 10.35 -11.83
N TRP A 144 7.94 9.06 -11.69
CA TRP A 144 6.66 8.66 -11.11
C TRP A 144 6.50 9.18 -9.67
N GLU A 145 7.53 9.00 -8.85
CA GLU A 145 7.57 9.43 -7.45
C GLU A 145 7.54 10.95 -7.32
N ARG A 146 8.26 11.66 -8.19
CA ARG A 146 8.23 13.12 -8.25
C ARG A 146 6.82 13.62 -8.54
N GLN A 147 6.15 13.05 -9.55
CA GLN A 147 4.77 13.40 -9.91
C GLN A 147 3.82 13.18 -8.72
N TRP A 148 3.90 12.07 -8.02
CA TRP A 148 3.06 11.82 -6.85
C TRP A 148 3.23 12.89 -5.76
N VAL A 149 4.45 13.35 -5.53
CA VAL A 149 4.74 14.41 -4.53
C VAL A 149 4.20 15.77 -4.98
N GLU A 150 4.37 16.12 -6.27
CA GLU A 150 4.02 17.44 -6.81
C GLU A 150 2.52 17.58 -7.10
N GLU A 151 1.90 16.56 -7.67
CA GLU A 151 0.49 16.59 -8.07
C GLU A 151 -0.47 16.42 -6.88
N LYS A 152 0.06 16.05 -5.70
CA LYS A 152 -0.70 15.81 -4.47
C LYS A 152 -1.87 14.84 -4.69
N THR A 153 -1.69 13.92 -5.63
CA THR A 153 -2.66 12.87 -5.89
C THR A 153 -2.85 12.00 -4.66
N GLY A 154 -4.07 11.64 -4.39
CA GLY A 154 -4.43 10.58 -3.48
C GLY A 154 -4.34 10.92 -1.98
N VAL A 155 -5.41 11.39 -1.41
CA VAL A 155 -5.92 10.96 -0.11
C VAL A 155 -7.42 10.75 -0.34
N SER A 156 -7.73 9.66 -1.03
CA SER A 156 -9.14 9.32 -1.26
C SER A 156 -9.76 8.91 0.06
N ALA A 157 -10.91 9.51 0.40
CA ALA A 157 -11.72 9.01 1.50
C ALA A 157 -12.18 7.59 1.17
N ILE A 158 -11.92 6.64 2.07
CA ILE A 158 -12.49 5.29 1.99
C ILE A 158 -13.77 5.25 2.82
N GLU A 159 -14.73 4.44 2.40
CA GLU A 159 -15.83 4.05 3.26
C GLU A 159 -15.27 3.27 4.46
N LYS A 160 -15.54 3.80 5.66
CA LYS A 160 -15.08 3.18 6.90
C LYS A 160 -15.68 1.79 7.06
N ASN A 161 -14.85 0.84 7.42
CA ASN A 161 -15.31 -0.49 7.79
C ASN A 161 -15.62 -0.53 9.30
N ASP A 162 -16.90 -0.60 9.63
CA ASP A 162 -17.35 -0.68 11.03
C ASP A 162 -17.08 -2.04 11.70
N ASP A 163 -16.68 -3.08 10.92
CA ASP A 163 -16.34 -4.42 11.44
C ASP A 163 -14.86 -4.77 11.18
N VAL A 164 -13.98 -4.12 11.91
CA VAL A 164 -12.52 -4.37 11.86
C VAL A 164 -12.18 -5.83 12.18
N ILE A 165 -12.89 -6.45 13.13
CA ILE A 165 -12.64 -7.85 13.52
C ILE A 165 -13.03 -8.81 12.40
N GLY A 166 -14.17 -8.55 11.73
CA GLY A 166 -14.59 -9.30 10.54
C GLY A 166 -13.55 -9.19 9.44
N LEU A 167 -13.11 -7.98 9.11
CA LEU A 167 -12.08 -7.75 8.11
C LEU A 167 -10.75 -8.46 8.43
N CYS A 168 -10.32 -8.45 9.70
CA CYS A 168 -9.13 -9.20 10.12
C CYS A 168 -9.28 -10.71 9.84
N LYS A 169 -10.43 -11.30 10.18
CA LYS A 169 -10.70 -12.72 9.92
C LYS A 169 -10.72 -13.05 8.43
N GLU A 170 -11.37 -12.23 7.64
CA GLU A 170 -11.45 -12.36 6.17
C GLU A 170 -10.06 -12.28 5.55
N THR A 171 -9.26 -11.29 5.93
CA THR A 171 -7.88 -11.11 5.43
C THR A 171 -6.99 -12.30 5.77
N VAL A 172 -7.04 -12.80 7.02
CA VAL A 172 -6.28 -14.00 7.42
C VAL A 172 -6.74 -15.23 6.65
N SER A 173 -8.04 -15.41 6.45
CA SER A 173 -8.59 -16.52 5.68
C SER A 173 -8.16 -16.44 4.21
N TYR A 174 -8.18 -15.25 3.63
CA TYR A 174 -7.70 -15.01 2.28
C TYR A 174 -6.23 -15.38 2.11
N CYS A 175 -5.36 -14.94 3.01
CA CYS A 175 -3.94 -15.30 3.01
C CYS A 175 -3.71 -16.81 3.07
N LYS A 176 -4.47 -17.53 3.91
CA LYS A 176 -4.38 -19.00 4.02
C LYS A 176 -4.80 -19.69 2.72
N ASN A 177 -5.90 -19.23 2.11
CA ASN A 177 -6.38 -19.78 0.84
C ASN A 177 -5.37 -19.59 -0.31
N LEU A 178 -4.69 -18.43 -0.37
CA LEU A 178 -3.60 -18.19 -1.32
C LEU A 178 -2.45 -19.18 -1.14
N CYS A 179 -2.06 -19.48 0.12
CA CYS A 179 -1.04 -20.49 0.40
C CYS A 179 -1.45 -21.87 -0.09
N ASP A 180 -2.68 -22.27 0.16
CA ASP A 180 -3.18 -23.60 -0.19
C ASP A 180 -3.29 -23.74 -1.73
N ALA A 181 -3.75 -22.70 -2.43
CA ALA A 181 -3.81 -22.69 -3.89
C ALA A 181 -2.40 -22.77 -4.51
N ARG A 182 -1.43 -22.03 -3.98
CA ARG A 182 -0.03 -22.11 -4.44
C ARG A 182 0.58 -23.49 -4.21
N ASN A 183 0.31 -24.13 -3.06
CA ASN A 183 0.79 -25.49 -2.79
C ASN A 183 0.20 -26.53 -3.74
N ARG A 184 -1.00 -26.28 -4.29
CA ARG A 184 -1.65 -27.12 -5.30
C ARG A 184 -1.26 -26.77 -6.74
N LYS A 185 -0.47 -25.71 -6.95
CA LYS A 185 -0.12 -25.14 -8.26
C LYS A 185 -1.33 -24.61 -9.03
N ASP A 186 -2.33 -24.10 -8.33
CA ASP A 186 -3.57 -23.56 -8.91
C ASP A 186 -3.44 -22.04 -9.21
N ILE A 187 -2.32 -21.42 -8.80
CA ILE A 187 -1.93 -20.01 -9.08
C ILE A 187 -0.44 -19.91 -9.34
#